data_48c8c65f4c5610b9e91612e0d642a0ec
#
_entry.id   48c8c65f4c5610b9e91612e0d642a0ec
#
_cell.length_a   1.000
_cell.length_b   1.000
_cell.length_c   1.000
_cell.angle_alpha   90.00
_cell.angle_beta   90.00
_cell.angle_gamma   90.00
#
_symmetry.space_group_name_H-M   'P 1'
#
loop_
_entity.id
_entity.type
_entity.pdbx_description
1 polymer ?
#
loop_
_entity_poly.entity_id
_entity_poly.type
_entity_poly.pdbx_seq_one_letter_code
_entity_poly.pdbx_strand_id
1 'polypeptide(L)'
;MDRLLEVIKQAAKEGALVLYTLADPSMAESAKKACDFWGVPSTDVLRPTVEAIASHIGVAPSGIPRSSPSRQGQLTEDYFRRIDAIDFTIKQDDGALPQNLNRADIVLAGVSRTGKTPLSIYLSQKGYKVANVPIVMGVNLPKTLFEISQDKIFGLTINPVVLQAIRKTRAKALGFGDGYQSNYAEMEHVRQELVHANQIFAQNPMWTVIDVVGIGRRESREAAVELQYPRARVPREYCSRARGRGPAARAVRGAGNAGRGASPTAGKREGFSF
;
A
#
# COMPACT_ATOMS: atom_id res chain seq x y z
N MET A 1 7.84 25.86 -21.45
CA MET A 1 6.85 26.92 -21.67
C MET A 1 6.07 26.66 -22.97
N ASP A 2 6.73 26.40 -24.08
CA ASP A 2 6.11 26.24 -25.40
C ASP A 2 4.99 25.20 -25.47
N ARG A 3 5.24 24.02 -24.87
CA ARG A 3 4.23 22.95 -24.82
C ARG A 3 2.96 23.34 -24.04
N LEU A 4 3.07 24.16 -22.99
CA LEU A 4 1.93 24.67 -22.24
C LEU A 4 1.08 25.60 -23.12
N LEU A 5 1.72 26.48 -23.83
CA LEU A 5 1.04 27.40 -24.77
C LEU A 5 0.35 26.67 -25.94
N GLU A 6 0.97 25.60 -26.46
CA GLU A 6 0.36 24.76 -27.50
C GLU A 6 -0.92 24.07 -26.98
N VAL A 7 -0.89 23.52 -25.76
CA VAL A 7 -2.08 22.90 -25.17
C VAL A 7 -3.21 23.91 -24.96
N ILE A 8 -2.89 25.12 -24.48
CA ILE A 8 -3.91 26.18 -24.28
C ILE A 8 -4.49 26.62 -25.60
N LYS A 9 -3.67 26.79 -26.65
CA LYS A 9 -4.15 27.10 -28.00
C LYS A 9 -5.08 26.03 -28.56
N GLN A 10 -4.76 24.77 -28.32
CA GLN A 10 -5.61 23.65 -28.72
C GLN A 10 -6.93 23.64 -27.96
N ALA A 11 -6.89 23.89 -26.64
CA ALA A 11 -8.09 24.02 -25.81
C ALA A 11 -9.01 25.18 -26.32
N ALA A 12 -8.41 26.30 -26.75
CA ALA A 12 -9.18 27.41 -27.35
C ALA A 12 -9.90 26.98 -28.62
N LYS A 13 -9.27 26.21 -29.50
CA LYS A 13 -9.89 25.72 -30.75
C LYS A 13 -11.02 24.72 -30.48
N GLU A 14 -10.89 23.93 -29.42
CA GLU A 14 -11.87 22.91 -29.05
C GLU A 14 -12.99 23.42 -28.13
N GLY A 15 -12.91 24.70 -27.69
CA GLY A 15 -13.85 25.24 -26.69
C GLY A 15 -13.78 24.55 -25.34
N ALA A 16 -12.62 24.06 -24.95
CA ALA A 16 -12.42 23.25 -23.77
C ALA A 16 -12.12 24.10 -22.53
N LEU A 17 -12.39 23.54 -21.34
CA LEU A 17 -11.96 24.05 -20.03
C LEU A 17 -10.58 23.55 -19.70
N VAL A 18 -9.67 24.44 -19.24
CA VAL A 18 -8.34 24.06 -18.77
C VAL A 18 -8.28 24.02 -17.24
N LEU A 19 -8.02 22.83 -16.66
CA LEU A 19 -7.71 22.65 -15.25
C LEU A 19 -6.21 22.38 -15.11
N TYR A 20 -5.53 23.13 -14.22
CA TYR A 20 -4.11 22.92 -14.02
C TYR A 20 -3.71 22.84 -12.54
N THR A 21 -2.60 22.13 -12.28
CA THR A 21 -2.00 21.91 -10.95
C THR A 21 -0.51 22.24 -11.00
N LEU A 22 -0.18 23.49 -11.28
CA LEU A 22 1.18 23.95 -11.40
C LEU A 22 1.70 24.40 -10.03
N ALA A 23 2.75 23.75 -9.53
CA ALA A 23 3.35 24.06 -8.22
C ALA A 23 4.18 25.36 -8.24
N ASP A 24 4.81 25.66 -9.38
CA ASP A 24 5.57 26.92 -9.57
C ASP A 24 4.59 28.09 -9.80
N PRO A 25 4.60 29.10 -8.92
CA PRO A 25 3.72 30.26 -9.05
C PRO A 25 3.87 31.03 -10.36
N SER A 26 5.09 31.14 -10.89
CA SER A 26 5.36 31.84 -12.14
C SER A 26 4.79 31.14 -13.36
N MET A 27 4.86 29.80 -13.35
CA MET A 27 4.26 28.96 -14.36
C MET A 27 2.72 29.01 -14.31
N ALA A 28 2.16 28.99 -13.10
CA ALA A 28 0.72 29.07 -12.90
C ALA A 28 0.15 30.43 -13.37
N GLU A 29 0.85 31.52 -13.06
CA GLU A 29 0.48 32.86 -13.53
C GLU A 29 0.58 32.98 -15.05
N SER A 30 1.63 32.41 -15.64
CA SER A 30 1.81 32.39 -17.10
C SER A 30 0.72 31.57 -17.78
N ALA A 31 0.32 30.43 -17.19
CA ALA A 31 -0.80 29.62 -17.68
C ALA A 31 -2.11 30.42 -17.65
N LYS A 32 -2.38 31.11 -16.54
CA LYS A 32 -3.59 31.95 -16.40
C LYS A 32 -3.62 33.06 -17.46
N LYS A 33 -2.53 33.82 -17.57
CA LYS A 33 -2.44 34.90 -18.60
C LYS A 33 -2.65 34.37 -20.02
N ALA A 34 -2.10 33.19 -20.31
CA ALA A 34 -2.30 32.57 -21.63
C ALA A 34 -3.76 32.12 -21.83
N CYS A 35 -4.41 31.55 -20.84
CA CYS A 35 -5.83 31.20 -20.92
C CYS A 35 -6.70 32.45 -21.11
N ASP A 36 -6.44 33.51 -20.34
CA ASP A 36 -7.17 34.80 -20.47
C ASP A 36 -6.98 35.41 -21.86
N PHE A 37 -5.76 35.39 -22.40
CA PHE A 37 -5.44 35.89 -23.72
C PHE A 37 -6.17 35.15 -24.86
N TRP A 38 -6.28 33.82 -24.73
CA TRP A 38 -6.96 32.98 -25.72
C TRP A 38 -8.45 32.78 -25.44
N GLY A 39 -8.99 33.44 -24.39
CA GLY A 39 -10.41 33.31 -24.01
C GLY A 39 -10.80 31.90 -23.53
N VAL A 40 -9.85 31.16 -22.96
CA VAL A 40 -10.07 29.78 -22.47
C VAL A 40 -10.47 29.82 -21.01
N PRO A 41 -11.64 29.29 -20.63
CA PRO A 41 -11.97 29.14 -19.21
C PRO A 41 -10.92 28.26 -18.50
N SER A 42 -10.44 28.73 -17.34
CA SER A 42 -9.40 28.00 -16.66
C SER A 42 -9.54 28.05 -15.13
N THR A 43 -9.04 27.01 -14.45
CA THR A 43 -9.04 26.94 -12.99
C THR A 43 -7.72 26.35 -12.48
N ASP A 44 -7.08 27.08 -11.55
CA ASP A 44 -5.98 26.55 -10.75
C ASP A 44 -6.56 25.72 -9.61
N VAL A 45 -6.38 24.41 -9.66
CA VAL A 45 -6.91 23.47 -8.66
C VAL A 45 -6.01 23.42 -7.41
N LEU A 46 -4.71 23.68 -7.58
CA LEU A 46 -3.72 23.52 -6.50
C LEU A 46 -3.62 24.77 -5.61
N ARG A 47 -3.58 25.95 -6.18
CA ARG A 47 -3.30 27.20 -5.47
C ARG A 47 -4.26 27.49 -4.32
N PRO A 48 -5.61 27.45 -4.47
CA PRO A 48 -6.52 27.76 -3.37
C PRO A 48 -6.33 26.82 -2.17
N THR A 49 -6.05 25.54 -2.43
CA THR A 49 -5.80 24.55 -1.39
C THR A 49 -4.49 24.82 -0.66
N VAL A 50 -3.42 25.10 -1.40
CA VAL A 50 -2.11 25.41 -0.82
C VAL A 50 -2.15 26.71 0.00
N GLU A 51 -2.82 27.73 -0.48
CA GLU A 51 -2.99 29.02 0.21
C GLU A 51 -3.81 28.87 1.51
N ALA A 52 -4.88 28.09 1.48
CA ALA A 52 -5.68 27.79 2.66
C ALA A 52 -4.86 27.05 3.73
N ILE A 53 -4.07 26.05 3.35
CA ILE A 53 -3.17 25.33 4.25
C ILE A 53 -2.10 26.29 4.80
N ALA A 54 -1.46 27.08 3.94
CA ALA A 54 -0.41 28.03 4.31
C ALA A 54 -0.93 29.06 5.32
N SER A 55 -2.13 29.57 5.10
CA SER A 55 -2.80 30.51 6.02
C SER A 55 -3.09 29.86 7.38
N HIS A 56 -3.52 28.59 7.38
CA HIS A 56 -3.82 27.88 8.61
C HIS A 56 -2.58 27.58 9.45
N ILE A 57 -1.47 27.16 8.81
CA ILE A 57 -0.21 26.82 9.52
C ILE A 57 0.72 28.01 9.69
N GLY A 58 0.42 29.19 9.12
CA GLY A 58 1.25 30.39 9.23
C GLY A 58 2.59 30.33 8.49
N VAL A 59 2.73 29.43 7.48
CA VAL A 59 3.97 29.23 6.72
C VAL A 59 3.71 29.45 5.23
N ALA A 60 4.46 30.34 4.60
CA ALA A 60 4.33 30.62 3.17
C ALA A 60 4.71 29.39 2.32
N PRO A 61 3.98 29.12 1.23
CA PRO A 61 4.33 28.02 0.32
C PRO A 61 5.69 28.26 -0.32
N SER A 62 6.52 27.24 -0.40
CA SER A 62 7.85 27.34 -1.02
C SER A 62 7.78 27.55 -2.55
N GLY A 63 6.66 27.20 -3.18
CA GLY A 63 6.50 27.22 -4.64
C GLY A 63 7.41 26.26 -5.39
N ILE A 64 8.25 25.54 -4.67
CA ILE A 64 9.20 24.58 -5.23
C ILE A 64 8.63 23.17 -5.09
N PRO A 65 8.37 22.49 -6.21
CA PRO A 65 8.00 21.08 -6.14
C PRO A 65 9.11 20.30 -5.42
N ARG A 66 8.82 19.72 -4.27
CA ARG A 66 9.76 18.78 -3.67
C ARG A 66 9.79 17.55 -4.58
N SER A 67 10.65 17.58 -5.58
CA SER A 67 11.10 16.36 -6.20
C SER A 67 11.80 15.54 -5.13
N SER A 68 11.22 14.39 -4.78
CA SER A 68 11.93 13.41 -3.95
C SER A 68 13.30 13.20 -4.59
N PRO A 69 14.42 13.19 -3.82
CA PRO A 69 15.77 13.00 -4.40
C PRO A 69 15.91 11.73 -5.25
N SER A 70 14.95 10.79 -5.11
CA SER A 70 14.83 9.58 -5.92
C SER A 70 14.01 9.74 -7.20
N ARG A 71 13.44 10.94 -7.46
CA ARG A 71 12.60 11.24 -8.65
C ARG A 71 13.17 12.32 -9.54
N GLN A 72 14.49 12.37 -9.69
CA GLN A 72 15.07 13.07 -10.83
C GLN A 72 14.76 12.29 -12.10
N GLY A 73 13.60 12.60 -12.67
CA GLY A 73 13.47 12.85 -14.09
C GLY A 73 13.34 11.66 -15.03
N GLN A 74 13.26 10.42 -14.63
CA GLN A 74 12.86 9.37 -15.57
C GLN A 74 11.82 8.46 -14.93
N LEU A 75 10.66 8.36 -15.58
CA LEU A 75 9.73 7.25 -15.38
C LEU A 75 10.52 5.98 -15.70
N THR A 76 11.08 5.36 -14.67
CA THR A 76 11.95 4.18 -14.81
C THR A 76 11.09 2.98 -15.17
N GLU A 77 11.69 1.99 -15.83
CA GLU A 77 11.05 0.71 -16.10
C GLU A 77 10.46 0.08 -14.82
N ASP A 78 11.14 0.25 -13.69
CA ASP A 78 10.65 -0.17 -12.38
C ASP A 78 9.34 0.55 -11.94
N TYR A 79 9.15 1.78 -12.34
CA TYR A 79 7.92 2.50 -12.07
C TYR A 79 6.76 1.88 -12.88
N PHE A 80 6.94 1.67 -14.18
CA PHE A 80 5.91 1.06 -15.02
C PHE A 80 5.62 -0.38 -14.61
N ARG A 81 6.65 -1.16 -14.26
CA ARG A 81 6.47 -2.52 -13.74
C ARG A 81 5.60 -2.55 -12.48
N ARG A 82 5.79 -1.60 -11.55
CA ARG A 82 4.93 -1.49 -10.35
C ARG A 82 3.49 -1.13 -10.69
N ILE A 83 3.27 -0.21 -11.61
CA ILE A 83 1.94 0.15 -12.07
C ILE A 83 1.24 -1.05 -12.72
N ASP A 84 1.92 -1.77 -13.60
CA ASP A 84 1.39 -2.97 -14.24
C ASP A 84 1.09 -4.08 -13.22
N ALA A 85 1.96 -4.27 -12.22
CA ALA A 85 1.73 -5.21 -11.13
C ALA A 85 0.52 -4.86 -10.27
N ILE A 86 0.33 -3.58 -9.93
CA ILE A 86 -0.83 -3.10 -9.17
C ILE A 86 -2.12 -3.29 -9.98
N ASP A 87 -2.14 -2.87 -11.24
CA ASP A 87 -3.29 -3.01 -12.12
C ASP A 87 -3.69 -4.49 -12.29
N PHE A 88 -2.70 -5.36 -12.55
CA PHE A 88 -2.92 -6.80 -12.61
C PHE A 88 -3.53 -7.32 -11.31
N THR A 89 -2.94 -6.99 -10.16
CA THR A 89 -3.36 -7.51 -8.85
C THR A 89 -4.78 -7.09 -8.48
N ILE A 90 -5.17 -5.86 -8.76
CA ILE A 90 -6.54 -5.38 -8.52
C ILE A 90 -7.55 -6.19 -9.35
N LYS A 91 -7.21 -6.49 -10.60
CA LYS A 91 -8.06 -7.28 -11.50
C LYS A 91 -8.13 -8.77 -11.15
N GLN A 92 -7.18 -9.26 -10.36
CA GLN A 92 -7.07 -10.69 -9.96
C GLN A 92 -7.47 -10.94 -8.50
N ASP A 93 -8.18 -10.00 -7.86
CA ASP A 93 -8.67 -10.21 -6.48
C ASP A 93 -9.90 -11.13 -6.44
N ASP A 94 -10.09 -11.82 -5.33
CA ASP A 94 -11.21 -12.72 -5.02
C ASP A 94 -11.51 -13.80 -6.10
N GLY A 95 -10.49 -14.31 -6.77
CA GLY A 95 -10.63 -15.38 -7.77
C GLY A 95 -11.15 -14.91 -9.12
N ALA A 96 -11.18 -13.60 -9.36
CA ALA A 96 -11.53 -13.05 -10.66
C ALA A 96 -10.54 -13.52 -11.75
N LEU A 97 -11.04 -13.73 -12.96
CA LEU A 97 -10.28 -14.05 -14.16
C LEU A 97 -9.26 -15.20 -13.99
N PRO A 98 -9.69 -16.42 -13.59
CA PRO A 98 -8.79 -17.55 -13.29
C PRO A 98 -7.91 -17.95 -14.48
N GLN A 99 -8.30 -17.62 -15.72
CA GLN A 99 -7.51 -17.84 -16.93
C GLN A 99 -6.18 -17.06 -16.95
N ASN A 100 -6.04 -16.02 -16.15
CA ASN A 100 -4.84 -15.19 -16.10
C ASN A 100 -3.83 -15.62 -15.01
N LEU A 101 -4.08 -16.69 -14.26
CA LEU A 101 -3.20 -17.17 -13.18
C LEU A 101 -1.79 -17.48 -13.69
N ASN A 102 -1.61 -17.90 -14.94
CA ASN A 102 -0.32 -18.13 -15.57
C ASN A 102 0.56 -16.87 -15.63
N ARG A 103 -0.04 -15.68 -15.67
CA ARG A 103 0.65 -14.38 -15.71
C ARG A 103 1.05 -13.85 -14.35
N ALA A 104 0.56 -14.48 -13.26
CA ALA A 104 0.91 -14.09 -11.91
C ALA A 104 2.34 -14.52 -11.57
N ASP A 105 3.06 -13.69 -10.84
CA ASP A 105 4.33 -14.04 -10.21
C ASP A 105 4.08 -14.81 -8.90
N ILE A 106 2.99 -14.47 -8.20
CA ILE A 106 2.59 -15.05 -6.91
C ILE A 106 1.09 -15.30 -6.93
N VAL A 107 0.67 -16.45 -6.44
CA VAL A 107 -0.75 -16.78 -6.21
C VAL A 107 -0.98 -17.04 -4.73
N LEU A 108 -1.90 -16.30 -4.12
CA LEU A 108 -2.28 -16.45 -2.72
C LEU A 108 -3.58 -17.25 -2.62
N ALA A 109 -3.54 -18.42 -2.00
CA ALA A 109 -4.71 -19.27 -1.79
C ALA A 109 -5.07 -19.33 -0.30
N GLY A 110 -6.36 -19.26 0.06
CA GLY A 110 -6.78 -19.35 1.46
C GLY A 110 -8.21 -18.93 1.69
N VAL A 111 -8.73 -19.23 2.89
CA VAL A 111 -10.10 -18.90 3.27
C VAL A 111 -10.32 -17.39 3.37
N SER A 112 -11.58 -16.96 3.43
CA SER A 112 -11.94 -15.55 3.57
C SER A 112 -11.36 -14.95 4.86
N ARG A 113 -10.79 -13.74 4.76
CA ARG A 113 -10.19 -12.96 5.86
C ARG A 113 -8.84 -13.48 6.38
N THR A 114 -8.12 -14.29 5.63
CA THR A 114 -6.71 -14.62 5.92
C THR A 114 -5.72 -13.54 5.47
N GLY A 115 -6.20 -12.40 4.99
CA GLY A 115 -5.33 -11.28 4.62
C GLY A 115 -4.77 -11.32 3.19
N LYS A 116 -5.35 -12.14 2.28
CA LYS A 116 -4.94 -12.20 0.86
C LYS A 116 -4.87 -10.81 0.22
N THR A 117 -5.97 -10.08 0.21
CA THR A 117 -6.06 -8.76 -0.43
C THR A 117 -5.04 -7.74 0.11
N PRO A 118 -4.90 -7.49 1.42
CA PRO A 118 -3.87 -6.55 1.89
C PRO A 118 -2.45 -7.02 1.59
N LEU A 119 -2.19 -8.33 1.60
CA LEU A 119 -0.88 -8.87 1.24
C LEU A 119 -0.61 -8.72 -0.25
N SER A 120 -1.58 -9.03 -1.12
CA SER A 120 -1.43 -8.88 -2.57
C SER A 120 -1.16 -7.44 -2.97
N ILE A 121 -1.87 -6.47 -2.38
CA ILE A 121 -1.62 -5.04 -2.62
C ILE A 121 -0.22 -4.64 -2.16
N TYR A 122 0.23 -5.11 -1.00
CA TYR A 122 1.60 -4.83 -0.52
C TYR A 122 2.66 -5.38 -1.48
N LEU A 123 2.50 -6.62 -1.95
CA LEU A 123 3.42 -7.26 -2.89
C LEU A 123 3.40 -6.58 -4.26
N SER A 124 2.24 -6.14 -4.73
CA SER A 124 2.13 -5.41 -6.01
C SER A 124 2.87 -4.07 -5.99
N GLN A 125 2.87 -3.38 -4.85
CA GLN A 125 3.69 -2.17 -4.66
C GLN A 125 5.20 -2.46 -4.72
N LYS A 126 5.61 -3.72 -4.55
CA LYS A 126 6.99 -4.18 -4.76
C LYS A 126 7.25 -4.63 -6.20
N GLY A 127 6.25 -4.61 -7.07
CA GLY A 127 6.35 -4.93 -8.49
C GLY A 127 6.03 -6.38 -8.84
N TYR A 128 5.40 -7.15 -7.92
CA TYR A 128 4.96 -8.53 -8.18
C TYR A 128 3.49 -8.54 -8.62
N LYS A 129 3.19 -9.25 -9.69
CA LYS A 129 1.83 -9.56 -10.13
C LYS A 129 1.24 -10.64 -9.25
N VAL A 130 0.24 -10.30 -8.44
CA VAL A 130 -0.34 -11.22 -7.46
C VAL A 130 -1.78 -11.52 -7.80
N ALA A 131 -2.14 -12.81 -7.78
CA ALA A 131 -3.52 -13.25 -7.90
C ALA A 131 -4.01 -13.87 -6.58
N ASN A 132 -5.27 -13.61 -6.22
CA ASN A 132 -5.90 -14.16 -5.04
C ASN A 132 -6.91 -15.22 -5.42
N VAL A 133 -6.78 -16.42 -4.84
CA VAL A 133 -7.71 -17.55 -5.03
C VAL A 133 -8.38 -17.87 -3.69
N PRO A 134 -9.67 -17.58 -3.52
CA PRO A 134 -10.40 -17.93 -2.31
C PRO A 134 -10.65 -19.45 -2.26
N ILE A 135 -10.43 -20.05 -1.08
CA ILE A 135 -10.84 -21.41 -0.78
C ILE A 135 -12.18 -21.34 -0.05
N VAL A 136 -13.21 -21.94 -0.65
CA VAL A 136 -14.57 -21.94 -0.13
C VAL A 136 -15.06 -23.39 -0.08
N MET A 137 -15.66 -23.81 1.04
CA MET A 137 -16.23 -25.14 1.18
C MET A 137 -17.31 -25.39 0.12
N GLY A 138 -17.26 -26.54 -0.52
CA GLY A 138 -18.21 -26.92 -1.57
C GLY A 138 -17.98 -26.28 -2.94
N VAL A 139 -16.97 -25.45 -3.07
CA VAL A 139 -16.57 -24.84 -4.35
C VAL A 139 -15.23 -25.41 -4.81
N ASN A 140 -15.20 -25.96 -6.01
CA ASN A 140 -13.96 -26.48 -6.57
C ASN A 140 -13.01 -25.34 -6.95
N LEU A 141 -11.71 -25.55 -6.69
CA LEU A 141 -10.68 -24.64 -7.16
C LEU A 141 -10.60 -24.63 -8.70
N PRO A 142 -10.25 -23.50 -9.31
CA PRO A 142 -10.11 -23.41 -10.75
C PRO A 142 -9.02 -24.38 -11.26
N LYS A 143 -9.31 -25.09 -12.35
CA LYS A 143 -8.35 -26.05 -12.94
C LYS A 143 -7.03 -25.40 -13.33
N THR A 144 -7.09 -24.17 -13.81
CA THR A 144 -5.91 -23.35 -14.15
C THR A 144 -4.94 -23.16 -12.99
N LEU A 145 -5.39 -23.26 -11.73
CA LEU A 145 -4.51 -23.20 -10.55
C LEU A 145 -3.52 -24.37 -10.52
N PHE A 146 -3.90 -25.54 -11.02
CA PHE A 146 -3.07 -26.74 -11.05
C PHE A 146 -2.23 -26.86 -12.33
N GLU A 147 -2.49 -25.98 -13.31
CA GLU A 147 -1.75 -25.94 -14.59
C GLU A 147 -0.56 -25.00 -14.54
N ILE A 148 -0.51 -24.09 -13.57
CA ILE A 148 0.60 -23.16 -13.38
C ILE A 148 1.74 -23.80 -12.58
N SER A 149 2.92 -23.14 -12.56
CA SER A 149 4.04 -23.55 -11.70
C SER A 149 3.64 -23.51 -10.23
N GLN A 150 3.68 -24.67 -9.57
CA GLN A 150 3.14 -24.85 -8.21
C GLN A 150 3.99 -24.17 -7.13
N ASP A 151 5.24 -23.83 -7.42
CA ASP A 151 6.16 -23.06 -6.57
C ASP A 151 5.74 -21.59 -6.39
N LYS A 152 4.84 -21.08 -7.25
CA LYS A 152 4.28 -19.73 -7.15
C LYS A 152 3.07 -19.64 -6.22
N ILE A 153 2.56 -20.76 -5.73
CA ILE A 153 1.32 -20.82 -4.95
C ILE A 153 1.65 -20.83 -3.45
N PHE A 154 1.05 -19.90 -2.73
CA PHE A 154 1.20 -19.75 -1.29
C PHE A 154 -0.13 -19.93 -0.59
N GLY A 155 -0.23 -20.97 0.24
CA GLY A 155 -1.38 -21.21 1.09
C GLY A 155 -1.33 -20.32 2.34
N LEU A 156 -2.39 -19.56 2.59
CA LEU A 156 -2.48 -18.74 3.80
C LEU A 156 -3.38 -19.42 4.83
N THR A 157 -2.83 -19.70 5.99
CA THR A 157 -3.56 -20.21 7.16
C THR A 157 -3.49 -19.22 8.32
N ILE A 158 -4.39 -19.35 9.31
CA ILE A 158 -4.49 -18.44 10.45
C ILE A 158 -5.08 -19.18 11.64
N ASN A 159 -4.77 -18.74 12.86
CA ASN A 159 -5.40 -19.26 14.06
C ASN A 159 -6.95 -19.07 14.02
N PRO A 160 -7.76 -20.11 14.29
CA PRO A 160 -9.23 -20.04 14.23
C PRO A 160 -9.83 -18.96 15.12
N VAL A 161 -9.28 -18.74 16.32
CA VAL A 161 -9.78 -17.73 17.27
C VAL A 161 -9.57 -16.32 16.72
N VAL A 162 -8.40 -16.08 16.12
CA VAL A 162 -8.05 -14.80 15.48
C VAL A 162 -8.95 -14.56 14.28
N LEU A 163 -9.17 -15.58 13.44
CA LEU A 163 -10.04 -15.47 12.27
C LEU A 163 -11.48 -15.16 12.68
N GLN A 164 -11.99 -15.82 13.71
CA GLN A 164 -13.32 -15.55 14.25
C GLN A 164 -13.46 -14.11 14.72
N ALA A 165 -12.49 -13.60 15.47
CA ALA A 165 -12.48 -12.23 15.96
C ALA A 165 -12.50 -11.20 14.82
N ILE A 166 -11.68 -11.43 13.77
CA ILE A 166 -11.66 -10.58 12.56
C ILE A 166 -13.03 -10.59 11.87
N ARG A 167 -13.64 -11.77 11.70
CA ARG A 167 -14.95 -11.91 11.04
C ARG A 167 -16.06 -11.23 11.85
N LYS A 168 -16.07 -11.38 13.17
CA LYS A 168 -17.04 -10.70 14.06
C LYS A 168 -16.92 -9.17 13.95
N THR A 169 -15.70 -8.64 13.99
CA THR A 169 -15.46 -7.20 13.82
C THR A 169 -15.96 -6.71 12.46
N ARG A 170 -15.73 -7.47 11.41
CA ARG A 170 -16.18 -7.12 10.05
C ARG A 170 -17.70 -7.17 9.91
N ALA A 171 -18.35 -8.18 10.48
CA ALA A 171 -19.81 -8.29 10.49
C ALA A 171 -20.46 -7.08 11.18
N LYS A 172 -19.93 -6.67 12.34
CA LYS A 172 -20.38 -5.46 13.04
C LYS A 172 -20.20 -4.19 12.21
N ALA A 173 -19.05 -4.05 11.53
CA ALA A 173 -18.78 -2.89 10.67
C ALA A 173 -19.69 -2.81 9.43
N LEU A 174 -20.26 -3.93 9.00
CA LEU A 174 -21.23 -4.00 7.89
C LEU A 174 -22.70 -3.85 8.35
N GLY A 175 -22.93 -3.55 9.66
CA GLY A 175 -24.26 -3.37 10.20
C GLY A 175 -25.02 -4.67 10.49
N PHE A 176 -24.35 -5.82 10.39
CA PHE A 176 -24.93 -7.10 10.84
C PHE A 176 -24.85 -7.14 12.38
N GLY A 177 -25.89 -6.65 13.07
CA GLY A 177 -26.00 -6.69 14.53
C GLY A 177 -26.16 -8.12 15.06
N ASP A 178 -26.15 -8.27 16.38
CA ASP A 178 -26.20 -9.55 17.10
C ASP A 178 -27.42 -10.46 16.77
N GLY A 179 -28.40 -9.98 15.98
CA GLY A 179 -29.58 -10.72 15.54
C GLY A 179 -29.46 -11.39 14.18
N TYR A 180 -28.39 -11.18 13.42
CA TYR A 180 -28.22 -11.84 12.12
C TYR A 180 -27.51 -13.18 12.30
N GLN A 181 -28.27 -14.28 12.23
CA GLN A 181 -27.74 -15.63 12.26
C GLN A 181 -26.98 -15.92 10.96
N SER A 182 -25.72 -15.55 10.92
CA SER A 182 -24.81 -15.92 9.85
C SER A 182 -23.74 -16.85 10.42
N ASN A 183 -23.58 -18.02 9.85
CA ASN A 183 -22.53 -18.99 10.20
C ASN A 183 -21.12 -18.43 9.90
N TYR A 184 -21.03 -17.25 9.27
CA TYR A 184 -19.78 -16.62 8.82
C TYR A 184 -18.72 -16.42 9.92
N ALA A 185 -19.14 -16.08 11.14
CA ALA A 185 -18.26 -15.87 12.29
C ALA A 185 -18.46 -16.91 13.39
N GLU A 186 -19.19 -18.01 13.10
CA GLU A 186 -19.35 -19.11 14.03
C GLU A 186 -18.08 -19.94 14.11
N MET A 187 -17.67 -20.31 15.33
CA MET A 187 -16.38 -20.96 15.57
C MET A 187 -16.30 -22.31 14.87
N GLU A 188 -17.36 -23.07 14.89
CA GLU A 188 -17.39 -24.39 14.26
C GLU A 188 -17.22 -24.28 12.74
N HIS A 189 -17.94 -23.36 12.12
CA HIS A 189 -17.81 -23.10 10.69
C HIS A 189 -16.41 -22.60 10.30
N VAL A 190 -15.83 -21.71 11.10
CA VAL A 190 -14.45 -21.21 10.91
C VAL A 190 -13.44 -22.36 10.96
N ARG A 191 -13.61 -23.29 11.92
CA ARG A 191 -12.74 -24.48 12.03
C ARG A 191 -12.88 -25.40 10.83
N GLN A 192 -14.11 -25.67 10.39
CA GLN A 192 -14.37 -26.53 9.24
C GLN A 192 -13.76 -25.97 7.96
N GLU A 193 -13.88 -24.66 7.71
CA GLU A 193 -13.23 -24.01 6.57
C GLU A 193 -11.71 -24.12 6.62
N LEU A 194 -11.09 -23.92 7.79
CA LEU A 194 -9.65 -24.02 7.94
C LEU A 194 -9.16 -25.47 7.80
N VAL A 195 -9.90 -26.44 8.33
CA VAL A 195 -9.60 -27.87 8.12
C VAL A 195 -9.68 -28.23 6.64
N HIS A 196 -10.71 -27.77 5.94
CA HIS A 196 -10.85 -27.98 4.50
C HIS A 196 -9.67 -27.36 3.72
N ALA A 197 -9.29 -26.12 4.02
CA ALA A 197 -8.14 -25.47 3.38
C ALA A 197 -6.83 -26.23 3.66
N ASN A 198 -6.60 -26.66 4.90
CA ASN A 198 -5.43 -27.42 5.26
C ASN A 198 -5.36 -28.80 4.58
N GLN A 199 -6.51 -29.45 4.34
CA GLN A 199 -6.58 -30.68 3.54
C GLN A 199 -6.13 -30.43 2.09
N ILE A 200 -6.58 -29.32 1.49
CA ILE A 200 -6.13 -28.92 0.15
C ILE A 200 -4.61 -28.66 0.14
N PHE A 201 -4.08 -27.98 1.14
CA PHE A 201 -2.64 -27.73 1.25
C PHE A 201 -1.84 -29.02 1.40
N ALA A 202 -2.32 -29.96 2.22
CA ALA A 202 -1.68 -31.25 2.40
C ALA A 202 -1.68 -32.11 1.11
N GLN A 203 -2.70 -31.98 0.27
CA GLN A 203 -2.76 -32.63 -1.05
C GLN A 203 -1.83 -32.00 -2.07
N ASN A 204 -1.35 -30.78 -1.82
CA ASN A 204 -0.47 -30.02 -2.72
C ASN A 204 0.84 -29.62 -1.99
N PRO A 205 1.75 -30.55 -1.72
CA PRO A 205 2.93 -30.33 -0.89
C PRO A 205 3.96 -29.35 -1.51
N MET A 206 3.82 -29.03 -2.79
CA MET A 206 4.62 -28.00 -3.46
C MET A 206 4.19 -26.58 -3.08
N TRP A 207 3.00 -26.41 -2.51
CA TRP A 207 2.55 -25.10 -2.07
C TRP A 207 3.18 -24.74 -0.73
N THR A 208 3.70 -23.54 -0.65
CA THR A 208 4.24 -23.07 0.62
C THR A 208 3.13 -22.53 1.50
N VAL A 209 2.94 -23.10 2.68
CA VAL A 209 1.91 -22.67 3.62
C VAL A 209 2.48 -21.68 4.63
N ILE A 210 1.81 -20.52 4.76
CA ILE A 210 2.21 -19.42 5.64
C ILE A 210 1.13 -19.21 6.70
N ASP A 211 1.52 -19.24 7.97
CA ASP A 211 0.65 -18.83 9.07
C ASP A 211 0.67 -17.29 9.19
N VAL A 212 -0.48 -16.68 8.91
CA VAL A 212 -0.62 -15.22 8.91
C VAL A 212 -1.05 -14.68 10.27
N VAL A 213 -0.32 -15.02 11.33
CA VAL A 213 -0.52 -14.42 12.65
C VAL A 213 -0.07 -12.96 12.59
N GLY A 214 -1.04 -12.05 12.41
CA GLY A 214 -0.76 -10.62 12.53
C GLY A 214 -0.25 -9.92 11.27
N ILE A 215 -0.80 -10.22 10.08
CA ILE A 215 -0.51 -9.45 8.84
C ILE A 215 -0.69 -7.92 9.00
N GLY A 216 -1.21 -7.47 10.13
CA GLY A 216 -1.23 -6.05 10.50
C GLY A 216 0.12 -5.46 10.90
N ARG A 217 1.10 -6.27 11.29
CA ARG A 217 2.42 -5.80 11.69
C ARG A 217 3.37 -5.80 10.50
N ARG A 218 4.15 -4.73 10.39
CA ARG A 218 5.10 -4.48 9.30
C ARG A 218 6.11 -5.62 9.10
N GLU A 219 6.54 -6.23 10.21
CA GLU A 219 7.50 -7.35 10.26
C GLU A 219 6.97 -8.63 9.61
N SER A 220 5.68 -8.93 9.75
CA SER A 220 5.07 -10.13 9.13
C SER A 220 4.94 -10.02 7.62
N ARG A 221 4.85 -8.79 7.09
CA ARG A 221 4.81 -8.52 5.64
C ARG A 221 6.19 -8.66 5.01
N GLU A 222 7.22 -8.27 5.74
CA GLU A 222 8.62 -8.38 5.30
C GLU A 222 9.10 -9.84 5.36
N ALA A 223 8.70 -10.60 6.40
CA ALA A 223 9.00 -12.02 6.54
C ALA A 223 8.36 -12.88 5.42
N ALA A 224 7.15 -12.57 4.98
CA ALA A 224 6.49 -13.26 3.86
C ALA A 224 7.25 -13.07 2.53
N VAL A 225 7.97 -11.97 2.38
CA VAL A 225 8.81 -11.70 1.20
C VAL A 225 10.21 -12.29 1.34
N GLU A 226 10.78 -12.30 2.56
CA GLU A 226 12.14 -12.79 2.79
C GLU A 226 12.26 -14.32 2.86
N LEU A 227 11.22 -15.02 3.34
CA LEU A 227 11.28 -16.46 3.58
C LEU A 227 11.18 -17.32 2.31
N GLN A 228 10.81 -16.76 1.15
CA GLN A 228 10.39 -17.62 0.03
C GLN A 228 10.94 -17.32 -1.36
N TYR A 229 11.73 -16.28 -1.51
CA TYR A 229 12.54 -16.15 -2.71
C TYR A 229 14.00 -16.45 -2.37
N PRO A 230 14.55 -17.60 -2.78
CA PRO A 230 15.99 -17.82 -2.73
C PRO A 230 16.64 -16.65 -3.46
N ARG A 231 17.65 -16.04 -2.84
CA ARG A 231 18.39 -14.83 -3.27
C ARG A 231 18.89 -14.84 -4.73
N ALA A 232 18.60 -15.89 -5.50
CA ALA A 232 19.05 -16.10 -6.87
C ALA A 232 18.19 -15.40 -7.94
N ARG A 233 17.00 -14.84 -7.63
CA ARG A 233 16.13 -14.18 -8.61
C ARG A 233 15.76 -12.73 -8.32
N VAL A 234 16.18 -12.19 -7.17
CA VAL A 234 16.12 -10.74 -6.94
C VAL A 234 17.40 -10.14 -7.53
N PRO A 235 17.34 -9.22 -8.48
CA PRO A 235 18.53 -8.53 -8.95
C PRO A 235 19.25 -7.93 -7.73
N ARG A 236 20.56 -8.19 -7.59
CA ARG A 236 21.39 -7.78 -6.44
C ARG A 236 21.36 -6.28 -6.15
N GLU A 237 20.92 -5.48 -7.08
CA GLU A 237 20.76 -4.03 -6.94
C GLU A 237 19.67 -3.59 -5.93
N TYR A 238 18.68 -4.46 -5.64
CA TYR A 238 17.61 -4.15 -4.67
C TYR A 238 17.98 -4.38 -3.21
N CYS A 239 18.91 -5.31 -2.91
CA CYS A 239 19.35 -5.60 -1.54
C CYS A 239 20.37 -4.61 -0.99
N SER A 240 21.09 -3.88 -1.82
CA SER A 240 22.15 -2.95 -1.38
C SER A 240 21.64 -1.58 -0.92
N ARG A 241 20.46 -1.14 -1.38
CA ARG A 241 19.88 0.16 -1.00
C ARG A 241 19.05 0.16 0.28
N ALA A 242 18.60 -0.98 0.77
CA ALA A 242 17.85 -1.08 2.02
C ALA A 242 18.73 -1.07 3.28
N ARG A 243 20.05 -1.23 3.15
CA ARG A 243 21.02 -1.26 4.28
C ARG A 243 21.84 0.01 4.48
N GLY A 244 21.54 1.08 3.82
CA GLY A 244 22.29 2.33 3.94
C GLY A 244 21.43 3.46 4.50
N ARG A 245 21.33 3.54 5.81
CA ARG A 245 21.34 4.71 6.69
C ARG A 245 20.63 4.45 8.02
N GLY A 246 21.32 3.74 8.89
CA GLY A 246 21.12 3.94 10.33
C GLY A 246 21.83 5.23 10.75
N PRO A 247 21.30 6.00 11.71
CA PRO A 247 21.98 7.20 12.20
C PRO A 247 23.26 6.80 12.90
N ALA A 248 24.37 7.38 12.44
CA ALA A 248 25.67 7.25 13.09
C ALA A 248 25.58 7.76 14.54
N ALA A 249 25.69 6.85 15.49
CA ALA A 249 25.90 7.18 16.88
C ALA A 249 27.27 7.86 17.02
N ARG A 250 27.25 9.17 17.24
CA ARG A 250 28.42 9.99 17.55
C ARG A 250 28.88 9.65 18.98
N ALA A 251 29.91 8.83 19.09
CA ALA A 251 30.60 8.63 20.36
C ALA A 251 31.31 9.92 20.75
N VAL A 252 30.80 10.61 21.75
CA VAL A 252 31.52 11.66 22.47
C VAL A 252 32.24 10.98 23.63
N ARG A 253 33.56 10.86 23.53
CA ARG A 253 34.43 10.48 24.65
C ARG A 253 34.43 11.62 25.65
N GLY A 254 34.29 11.26 26.92
CA GLY A 254 34.24 12.15 28.02
C GLY A 254 35.57 12.82 28.37
N ALA A 255 35.45 13.90 29.06
CA ALA A 255 36.44 14.38 30.04
C ALA A 255 35.64 14.98 31.19
N GLY A 256 35.93 14.51 32.38
CA GLY A 256 35.23 14.89 33.60
C GLY A 256 35.60 16.30 34.09
N ASN A 257 34.80 16.84 34.94
CA ASN A 257 35.20 17.22 36.30
C ASN A 257 34.04 17.86 37.09
N ALA A 258 33.91 17.41 38.26
CA ALA A 258 33.47 17.97 39.52
C ALA A 258 32.76 19.33 39.60
N GLY A 259 31.68 19.37 40.41
CA GLY A 259 31.38 20.57 41.21
C GLY A 259 29.92 20.77 41.57
N ARG A 260 29.51 20.19 42.71
CA ARG A 260 28.67 20.77 43.77
C ARG A 260 27.48 21.72 43.42
N GLY A 261 26.31 21.35 43.91
CA GLY A 261 25.61 22.29 44.78
C GLY A 261 24.15 22.63 44.39
N ALA A 262 23.25 22.22 45.30
CA ALA A 262 22.02 22.89 45.69
C ALA A 262 20.72 22.70 44.85
N SER A 263 19.84 21.90 45.38
CA SER A 263 18.35 22.10 45.38
C SER A 263 17.95 23.26 46.31
N PRO A 264 16.68 23.68 46.50
CA PRO A 264 15.42 23.30 45.86
C PRO A 264 14.48 24.51 45.57
N THR A 265 13.33 24.29 44.99
CA THR A 265 11.95 24.80 45.35
C THR A 265 11.03 24.58 44.12
N ALA A 266 10.03 23.78 44.21
CA ALA A 266 8.64 23.95 44.61
C ALA A 266 7.89 25.05 43.81
N GLY A 267 6.97 24.68 42.98
CA GLY A 267 6.00 25.57 42.35
C GLY A 267 4.93 24.80 41.58
N LYS A 268 3.82 24.66 42.22
CA LYS A 268 2.49 24.11 41.95
C LYS A 268 1.76 24.68 40.73
N ARG A 269 0.83 23.82 40.21
CA ARG A 269 -0.51 24.12 39.63
C ARG A 269 -0.55 24.57 38.18
N GLU A 270 -1.45 24.17 37.34
CA GLU A 270 -2.86 23.73 37.24
C GLU A 270 -3.00 23.32 35.78
N GLY A 271 -3.54 22.24 35.30
CA GLY A 271 -4.91 21.83 35.25
C GLY A 271 -5.72 22.57 34.18
N PHE A 272 -5.80 22.03 32.94
CA PHE A 272 -7.02 22.21 32.14
C PHE A 272 -7.22 21.00 31.21
N SER A 273 -8.38 20.43 31.38
CA SER A 273 -9.07 19.43 30.60
C SER A 273 -9.68 20.10 29.37
N PHE A 274 -9.50 19.50 28.18
CA PHE A 274 -10.58 19.30 27.20
C PHE A 274 -10.14 18.18 26.29
#